data_7e96a87a557b88dac388ca35e79fe156
#
_entry.id   7e96a87a557b88dac388ca35e79fe156
#
_cell.length_a   1.000
_cell.length_b   1.000
_cell.length_c   1.000
_cell.angle_alpha   90.00
_cell.angle_beta   90.00
_cell.angle_gamma   90.00
#
_symmetry.space_group_name_H-M   'P 1'
#
loop_
_entity.id
_entity.type
_entity.pdbx_description
1 polymer ?
#
loop_
_entity_poly.entity_id
_entity_poly.type
_entity_poly.pdbx_seq_one_letter_code
_entity_poly.pdbx_strand_id
1 'polypeptide(L)'
;MPQPPKANSTVFVLPRSTPPEASNLAAIIAVSFDIPEYTQNVDANGTLRILEAIRIHGLADKTKFYQASTSELYGKVQEIPQNEKTNFYPRSPYAVAKIYSYWITINYREAYGVFASNGILFNHESPRRGDSFVTKKIVNSAVDIKKGKIDIMYVGNLDAKRDWGYAPDYVEAMWRILQHDTPTDFVIATGKSNSVRDFIERAFKYVNIDIVWKGSGLEEIGIDKKNGKTRIKIDPY
;
A
#
# COMPACT_ATOMS: atom_id res chain seq x y z
N MET A 1 43.57 15.15 -7.03
CA MET A 1 42.47 14.24 -7.41
C MET A 1 41.39 14.36 -6.36
N PRO A 2 40.14 14.69 -6.66
CA PRO A 2 39.09 14.71 -5.68
C PRO A 2 38.79 13.28 -5.21
N GLN A 3 38.67 13.09 -3.90
CA GLN A 3 38.31 11.79 -3.32
C GLN A 3 36.92 11.40 -3.81
N PRO A 4 36.67 10.10 -4.10
CA PRO A 4 35.32 9.64 -4.43
C PRO A 4 34.36 9.90 -3.26
N PRO A 5 33.09 10.22 -3.51
CA PRO A 5 32.12 10.48 -2.46
C PRO A 5 32.03 9.22 -1.57
N LYS A 6 32.12 9.44 -0.25
CA LYS A 6 31.92 8.37 0.72
C LYS A 6 30.56 7.72 0.44
N ALA A 7 30.57 6.42 0.21
CA ALA A 7 29.36 5.64 0.02
C ALA A 7 28.50 5.74 1.29
N ASN A 8 27.49 6.59 1.26
CA ASN A 8 26.46 6.63 2.30
C ASN A 8 25.65 5.34 2.19
N SER A 9 25.66 4.55 3.26
CA SER A 9 24.86 3.34 3.33
C SER A 9 23.38 3.76 3.37
N THR A 10 22.66 3.52 2.27
CA THR A 10 21.22 3.73 2.21
C THR A 10 20.52 2.48 2.76
N VAL A 11 19.84 2.60 3.89
CA VAL A 11 19.09 1.49 4.48
C VAL A 11 17.63 1.66 4.06
N PHE A 12 17.17 0.78 3.15
CA PHE A 12 15.75 0.61 2.90
C PHE A 12 15.20 -0.33 3.98
N VAL A 13 14.44 0.22 4.90
CA VAL A 13 13.69 -0.61 5.83
C VAL A 13 12.34 -0.92 5.23
N LEU A 14 12.31 -1.97 4.43
CA LEU A 14 11.10 -2.75 4.25
C LEU A 14 10.96 -3.64 5.49
N PRO A 15 9.78 -3.82 6.07
CA PRO A 15 9.61 -4.73 7.18
C PRO A 15 10.10 -6.12 6.76
N ARG A 16 11.32 -6.46 7.20
CA ARG A 16 11.86 -7.81 7.11
C ARG A 16 11.90 -8.34 8.51
N SER A 17 11.03 -9.23 8.81
CA SER A 17 11.39 -10.32 9.70
C SER A 17 10.18 -11.21 9.90
N THR A 18 10.20 -12.29 9.29
CA THR A 18 9.48 -13.52 9.58
C THR A 18 9.38 -14.32 8.28
N PRO A 19 9.11 -15.60 8.29
CA PRO A 19 9.00 -16.41 7.08
C PRO A 19 8.15 -15.72 6.01
N PRO A 20 8.39 -15.96 4.72
CA PRO A 20 7.73 -15.25 3.60
C PRO A 20 6.22 -15.20 3.69
N GLU A 21 5.60 -16.13 4.40
CA GLU A 21 4.17 -16.22 4.62
C GLU A 21 3.64 -15.18 5.64
N ALA A 22 4.41 -14.87 6.68
CA ALA A 22 3.96 -13.97 7.75
C ALA A 22 4.22 -12.47 7.43
N SER A 23 5.22 -12.15 6.61
CA SER A 23 5.54 -10.75 6.25
C SER A 23 4.47 -10.11 5.36
N ASN A 24 3.73 -10.90 4.60
CA ASN A 24 2.60 -10.41 3.81
C ASN A 24 1.35 -10.14 4.66
N LEU A 25 1.22 -10.78 5.81
CA LEU A 25 0.05 -10.66 6.70
C LEU A 25 -0.02 -9.29 7.38
N ALA A 26 1.09 -8.77 7.88
CA ALA A 26 1.10 -7.48 8.59
C ALA A 26 0.74 -6.28 7.71
N ALA A 27 0.97 -6.37 6.40
CA ALA A 27 0.63 -5.32 5.43
C ALA A 27 -0.82 -5.37 4.93
N ILE A 28 -1.62 -6.33 5.39
CA ILE A 28 -3.01 -6.49 4.98
C ILE A 28 -3.92 -5.88 6.05
N ILE A 29 -4.66 -4.83 5.69
CA ILE A 29 -5.54 -4.10 6.60
C ILE A 29 -6.52 -5.03 7.32
N ALA A 30 -7.17 -5.96 6.59
CA ALA A 30 -8.12 -6.90 7.15
C ALA A 30 -7.49 -7.76 8.26
N VAL A 31 -6.31 -8.31 8.01
CA VAL A 31 -5.58 -9.16 8.98
C VAL A 31 -5.22 -8.39 10.26
N SER A 32 -5.05 -7.06 10.18
CA SER A 32 -4.75 -6.27 11.37
C SER A 32 -5.87 -6.24 12.41
N PHE A 33 -7.10 -6.52 12.01
CA PHE A 33 -8.22 -6.67 12.96
C PHE A 33 -8.19 -8.02 13.67
N ASP A 34 -7.67 -9.06 13.03
CA ASP A 34 -7.58 -10.42 13.61
C ASP A 34 -6.38 -10.54 14.56
N ILE A 35 -5.24 -9.89 14.23
CA ILE A 35 -3.97 -9.98 14.98
C ILE A 35 -3.36 -8.59 15.23
N PRO A 36 -4.03 -7.70 15.97
CA PRO A 36 -3.61 -6.31 16.13
C PRO A 36 -2.27 -6.16 16.88
N GLU A 37 -1.99 -7.00 17.88
CA GLU A 37 -0.72 -6.97 18.62
C GLU A 37 0.47 -7.31 17.73
N TYR A 38 0.34 -8.33 16.89
CA TYR A 38 1.38 -8.69 15.92
C TYR A 38 1.63 -7.55 14.94
N THR A 39 0.56 -6.96 14.40
CA THR A 39 0.63 -5.81 13.49
C THR A 39 1.35 -4.64 14.14
N GLN A 40 0.99 -4.29 15.38
CA GLN A 40 1.66 -3.22 16.11
C GLN A 40 3.14 -3.54 16.37
N ASN A 41 3.47 -4.77 16.75
CA ASN A 41 4.85 -5.16 17.03
C ASN A 41 5.74 -5.09 15.78
N VAL A 42 5.21 -5.46 14.62
CA VAL A 42 5.94 -5.42 13.34
C VAL A 42 6.03 -4.00 12.80
N ASP A 43 4.88 -3.34 12.61
CA ASP A 43 4.83 -2.05 11.92
C ASP A 43 5.28 -0.88 12.80
N ALA A 44 4.91 -0.85 14.09
CA ALA A 44 5.29 0.24 14.98
C ALA A 44 6.64 -0.02 15.66
N ASN A 45 6.75 -1.07 16.47
CA ASN A 45 7.97 -1.34 17.22
C ASN A 45 9.15 -1.72 16.31
N GLY A 46 8.89 -2.33 15.15
CA GLY A 46 9.91 -2.62 14.14
C GLY A 46 10.63 -1.35 13.69
N THR A 47 9.88 -0.30 13.39
CA THR A 47 10.41 1.02 13.01
C THR A 47 11.27 1.62 14.13
N LEU A 48 10.75 1.63 15.37
CA LEU A 48 11.48 2.13 16.54
C LEU A 48 12.80 1.39 16.74
N ARG A 49 12.81 0.05 16.67
CA ARG A 49 14.03 -0.75 16.88
C ARG A 49 15.12 -0.40 15.89
N ILE A 50 14.79 -0.10 14.65
CA ILE A 50 15.76 0.26 13.63
C ILE A 50 16.30 1.67 13.87
N LEU A 51 15.45 2.63 14.18
CA LEU A 51 15.84 3.99 14.52
C LEU A 51 16.73 3.99 15.77
N GLU A 52 16.40 3.21 16.81
CA GLU A 52 17.24 3.02 17.99
C GLU A 52 18.59 2.39 17.64
N ALA A 53 18.64 1.40 16.77
CA ALA A 53 19.90 0.82 16.33
C ALA A 53 20.79 1.86 15.63
N ILE A 54 20.23 2.71 14.76
CA ILE A 54 20.94 3.82 14.12
C ILE A 54 21.50 4.78 15.18
N ARG A 55 20.70 5.16 16.16
CA ARG A 55 21.07 6.09 17.22
C ARG A 55 22.16 5.51 18.14
N ILE A 56 21.94 4.30 18.68
CA ILE A 56 22.86 3.67 19.67
C ILE A 56 24.22 3.38 19.05
N HIS A 57 24.28 3.01 17.77
CA HIS A 57 25.54 2.73 17.10
C HIS A 57 26.21 3.96 16.47
N GLY A 58 25.70 5.18 16.72
CA GLY A 58 26.30 6.41 16.18
C GLY A 58 26.30 6.48 14.66
N LEU A 59 25.24 5.97 14.02
CA LEU A 59 25.13 5.90 12.56
C LEU A 59 24.33 7.04 11.95
N ALA A 60 23.88 8.03 12.73
CA ALA A 60 23.00 9.12 12.27
C ALA A 60 23.59 9.87 11.07
N ASP A 61 24.89 10.20 11.11
CA ASP A 61 25.58 10.93 10.03
C ASP A 61 25.89 10.08 8.78
N LYS A 62 25.70 8.76 8.86
CA LYS A 62 26.10 7.80 7.81
C LYS A 62 24.92 7.08 7.17
N THR A 63 23.74 7.17 7.78
CA THR A 63 22.58 6.38 7.39
C THR A 63 21.42 7.30 7.02
N LYS A 64 20.83 7.08 5.86
CA LYS A 64 19.56 7.67 5.47
C LYS A 64 18.46 6.64 5.65
N PHE A 65 17.44 6.99 6.42
CA PHE A 65 16.32 6.12 6.75
C PHE A 65 15.07 6.53 5.97
N TYR A 66 14.45 5.56 5.30
CA TYR A 66 13.16 5.73 4.64
C TYR A 66 12.09 4.91 5.36
N GLN A 67 11.04 5.57 5.82
CA GLN A 67 9.85 4.93 6.37
C GLN A 67 8.79 4.77 5.27
N ALA A 68 8.50 3.53 4.90
CA ALA A 68 7.33 3.24 4.07
C ALA A 68 6.05 3.51 4.86
N SER A 69 5.52 4.71 4.67
CA SER A 69 4.24 5.10 5.21
C SER A 69 3.11 4.78 4.22
N THR A 70 1.87 5.16 4.49
CA THR A 70 0.72 4.72 3.73
C THR A 70 -0.39 5.75 3.68
N SER A 71 -1.16 5.80 2.61
CA SER A 71 -2.37 6.63 2.51
C SER A 71 -3.46 6.23 3.53
N GLU A 72 -3.35 5.04 4.14
CA GLU A 72 -4.27 4.60 5.20
C GLU A 72 -4.16 5.45 6.48
N LEU A 73 -3.09 6.26 6.64
CA LEU A 73 -3.00 7.26 7.72
C LEU A 73 -4.16 8.25 7.65
N TYR A 74 -4.57 8.65 6.45
CA TYR A 74 -5.68 9.57 6.24
C TYR A 74 -7.03 8.97 6.65
N GLY A 75 -7.23 7.67 6.45
CA GLY A 75 -8.39 6.90 6.89
C GLY A 75 -9.72 7.54 6.54
N LYS A 76 -10.43 8.13 7.55
CA LYS A 76 -11.59 8.99 7.30
C LYS A 76 -11.09 10.35 6.81
N VAL A 77 -10.99 10.51 5.51
CA VAL A 77 -10.40 11.65 4.83
C VAL A 77 -10.97 12.98 5.33
N GLN A 78 -10.11 13.92 5.71
CA GLN A 78 -10.48 15.22 6.27
C GLN A 78 -10.48 16.35 5.23
N GLU A 79 -9.71 16.19 4.13
CA GLU A 79 -9.66 17.11 3.01
C GLU A 79 -9.33 16.38 1.69
N ILE A 80 -9.70 16.98 0.56
CA ILE A 80 -9.45 16.45 -0.78
C ILE A 80 -8.95 17.58 -1.68
N PRO A 81 -7.82 17.41 -2.38
CA PRO A 81 -6.88 16.29 -2.30
C PRO A 81 -6.08 16.27 -0.98
N GLN A 82 -5.62 15.09 -0.56
CA GLN A 82 -4.73 14.93 0.58
C GLN A 82 -3.31 15.44 0.23
N ASN A 83 -2.62 15.95 1.24
CA ASN A 83 -1.24 16.41 1.17
C ASN A 83 -0.51 16.07 2.48
N GLU A 84 0.76 16.47 2.60
CA GLU A 84 1.61 16.17 3.76
C GLU A 84 1.13 16.83 5.06
N LYS A 85 0.23 17.82 4.98
CA LYS A 85 -0.33 18.55 6.14
C LYS A 85 -1.74 18.11 6.49
N THR A 86 -2.36 17.27 5.65
CA THR A 86 -3.70 16.74 5.91
C THR A 86 -3.73 15.93 7.20
N ASN A 87 -4.69 16.21 8.06
CA ASN A 87 -4.84 15.51 9.34
C ASN A 87 -5.12 14.02 9.13
N PHE A 88 -4.49 13.19 9.92
CA PHE A 88 -4.71 11.75 9.93
C PHE A 88 -5.93 11.36 10.77
N TYR A 89 -6.70 10.39 10.26
CA TYR A 89 -7.84 9.81 10.98
C TYR A 89 -7.90 8.29 10.71
N PRO A 90 -7.02 7.49 11.34
CA PRO A 90 -6.88 6.06 11.03
C PRO A 90 -8.17 5.28 11.29
N ARG A 91 -8.39 4.23 10.49
CA ARG A 91 -9.61 3.40 10.57
C ARG A 91 -9.31 1.91 10.73
N SER A 92 -8.06 1.55 11.02
CA SER A 92 -7.65 0.16 11.24
C SER A 92 -6.49 0.09 12.22
N PRO A 93 -6.27 -1.05 12.93
CA PRO A 93 -5.08 -1.26 13.76
C PRO A 93 -3.78 -1.08 12.96
N TYR A 94 -3.76 -1.51 11.69
CA TYR A 94 -2.65 -1.26 10.76
C TYR A 94 -2.36 0.23 10.61
N ALA A 95 -3.37 1.03 10.31
CA ALA A 95 -3.19 2.47 10.14
C ALA A 95 -2.69 3.14 11.42
N VAL A 96 -3.16 2.73 12.60
CA VAL A 96 -2.69 3.23 13.90
C VAL A 96 -1.21 2.88 14.12
N ALA A 97 -0.80 1.64 13.83
CA ALA A 97 0.59 1.22 13.92
C ALA A 97 1.49 2.03 12.97
N LYS A 98 1.02 2.30 11.75
CA LYS A 98 1.73 3.12 10.76
C LYS A 98 1.79 4.60 11.13
N ILE A 99 0.80 5.14 11.85
CA ILE A 99 0.86 6.50 12.43
C ILE A 99 1.96 6.58 13.48
N TYR A 100 2.09 5.57 14.34
CA TYR A 100 3.21 5.53 15.27
C TYR A 100 4.55 5.57 14.52
N SER A 101 4.71 4.75 13.49
CA SER A 101 5.93 4.71 12.68
C SER A 101 6.23 6.04 11.99
N TYR A 102 5.20 6.71 11.48
CA TYR A 102 5.31 8.04 10.88
C TYR A 102 5.85 9.06 11.88
N TRP A 103 5.23 9.17 13.05
CA TRP A 103 5.61 10.17 14.05
C TRP A 103 6.94 9.86 14.75
N ILE A 104 7.26 8.59 15.01
CA ILE A 104 8.55 8.24 15.58
C ILE A 104 9.71 8.53 14.62
N THR A 105 9.48 8.40 13.31
CA THR A 105 10.44 8.79 12.27
C THR A 105 10.72 10.28 12.31
N ILE A 106 9.68 11.12 12.41
CA ILE A 106 9.84 12.57 12.57
C ILE A 106 10.56 12.91 13.88
N ASN A 107 10.18 12.27 14.96
CA ASN A 107 10.79 12.51 16.27
C ASN A 107 12.30 12.22 16.24
N TYR A 108 12.74 11.12 15.62
CA TYR A 108 14.17 10.79 15.51
C TYR A 108 14.93 11.73 14.60
N ARG A 109 14.29 12.22 13.54
CA ARG A 109 14.82 13.28 12.67
C ARG A 109 15.09 14.55 13.45
N GLU A 110 14.12 15.01 14.25
CA GLU A 110 14.18 16.27 14.97
C GLU A 110 15.04 16.20 16.25
N ALA A 111 14.91 15.11 17.02
CA ALA A 111 15.60 14.98 18.30
C ALA A 111 17.06 14.51 18.19
N TYR A 112 17.38 13.69 17.20
CA TYR A 112 18.68 13.03 17.09
C TYR A 112 19.43 13.31 15.78
N GLY A 113 18.89 14.16 14.91
CA GLY A 113 19.53 14.53 13.65
C GLY A 113 19.64 13.37 12.63
N VAL A 114 18.88 12.29 12.80
CA VAL A 114 18.87 11.20 11.84
C VAL A 114 18.24 11.68 10.52
N PHE A 115 18.92 11.45 9.39
CA PHE A 115 18.28 11.67 8.10
C PHE A 115 17.16 10.64 7.91
N ALA A 116 15.95 11.00 8.31
CA ALA A 116 14.79 10.10 8.29
C ALA A 116 13.61 10.77 7.59
N SER A 117 13.04 10.11 6.57
CA SER A 117 11.96 10.63 5.74
C SER A 117 10.82 9.62 5.63
N ASN A 118 9.57 10.10 5.62
CA ASN A 118 8.41 9.30 5.32
C ASN A 118 7.98 9.46 3.86
N GLY A 119 7.63 8.35 3.21
CA GLY A 119 6.86 8.37 1.97
C GLY A 119 5.44 7.92 2.24
N ILE A 120 4.46 8.82 2.16
CA ILE A 120 3.03 8.50 2.29
C ILE A 120 2.55 7.96 0.95
N LEU A 121 2.66 6.65 0.78
CA LEU A 121 2.38 6.00 -0.48
C LEU A 121 0.91 5.66 -0.63
N PHE A 122 0.34 6.04 -1.76
CA PHE A 122 -0.94 5.50 -2.22
C PHE A 122 -0.75 4.11 -2.81
N ASN A 123 -1.84 3.46 -3.24
CA ASN A 123 -1.76 2.08 -3.72
C ASN A 123 -0.87 1.97 -4.96
N HIS A 124 0.03 1.03 -4.98
CA HIS A 124 0.93 0.80 -6.11
C HIS A 124 0.99 -0.68 -6.46
N GLU A 125 0.88 -0.95 -7.73
CA GLU A 125 0.58 -2.25 -8.27
C GLU A 125 1.65 -2.73 -9.26
N SER A 126 1.83 -4.04 -9.33
CA SER A 126 2.70 -4.68 -10.31
C SER A 126 2.29 -6.14 -10.51
N PRO A 127 2.87 -6.85 -11.49
CA PRO A 127 2.70 -8.30 -11.62
C PRO A 127 3.12 -9.10 -10.37
N ARG A 128 3.94 -8.50 -9.50
CA ARG A 128 4.41 -9.10 -8.23
C ARG A 128 3.49 -8.83 -7.03
N ARG A 129 2.35 -8.14 -7.24
CA ARG A 129 1.39 -7.91 -6.16
C ARG A 129 0.92 -9.24 -5.55
N GLY A 130 0.78 -9.32 -4.23
CA GLY A 130 0.29 -10.52 -3.55
C GLY A 130 -1.16 -10.87 -3.94
N ASP A 131 -1.48 -12.15 -3.97
CA ASP A 131 -2.78 -12.66 -4.47
C ASP A 131 -3.99 -12.24 -3.62
N SER A 132 -3.78 -11.91 -2.35
CA SER A 132 -4.81 -11.42 -1.44
C SER A 132 -5.28 -9.98 -1.73
N PHE A 133 -4.54 -9.22 -2.54
CA PHE A 133 -4.92 -7.85 -2.88
C PHE A 133 -5.94 -7.81 -4.01
N VAL A 134 -6.90 -6.89 -3.89
CA VAL A 134 -8.06 -6.80 -4.79
C VAL A 134 -7.69 -6.74 -6.28
N THR A 135 -6.68 -5.98 -6.65
CA THR A 135 -6.22 -5.85 -8.04
C THR A 135 -5.72 -7.17 -8.60
N LYS A 136 -4.88 -7.88 -7.83
CA LYS A 136 -4.36 -9.19 -8.24
C LYS A 136 -5.47 -10.24 -8.27
N LYS A 137 -6.35 -10.25 -7.27
CA LYS A 137 -7.53 -11.11 -7.23
C LYS A 137 -8.39 -10.93 -8.48
N ILE A 138 -8.68 -9.69 -8.89
CA ILE A 138 -9.48 -9.39 -10.08
C ILE A 138 -8.80 -9.91 -11.35
N VAL A 139 -7.51 -9.60 -11.53
CA VAL A 139 -6.77 -10.02 -12.72
C VAL A 139 -6.71 -11.55 -12.83
N ASN A 140 -6.36 -12.24 -11.75
CA ASN A 140 -6.31 -13.70 -11.71
C ASN A 140 -7.69 -14.29 -11.99
N SER A 141 -8.75 -13.77 -11.37
CA SER A 141 -10.12 -14.25 -11.59
C SER A 141 -10.59 -14.07 -13.03
N ALA A 142 -10.30 -12.91 -13.65
CA ALA A 142 -10.66 -12.67 -15.04
C ALA A 142 -9.99 -13.70 -15.97
N VAL A 143 -8.71 -14.02 -15.74
CA VAL A 143 -7.97 -15.03 -16.48
C VAL A 143 -8.53 -16.45 -16.24
N ASP A 144 -8.81 -16.78 -14.99
CA ASP A 144 -9.30 -18.11 -14.62
C ASP A 144 -10.74 -18.35 -15.11
N ILE A 145 -11.60 -17.32 -15.10
CA ILE A 145 -12.92 -17.35 -15.72
C ILE A 145 -12.79 -17.56 -17.23
N LYS A 146 -11.86 -16.85 -17.89
CA LYS A 146 -11.61 -17.02 -19.32
C LYS A 146 -11.14 -18.42 -19.69
N LYS A 147 -10.34 -19.03 -18.80
CA LYS A 147 -9.83 -20.41 -18.97
C LYS A 147 -10.85 -21.50 -18.54
N GLY A 148 -11.99 -21.09 -17.99
CA GLY A 148 -13.00 -22.02 -17.48
C GLY A 148 -12.63 -22.76 -16.20
N LYS A 149 -11.68 -22.24 -15.44
CA LYS A 149 -11.28 -22.82 -14.14
C LYS A 149 -12.23 -22.47 -13.01
N ILE A 150 -12.79 -21.26 -13.05
CA ILE A 150 -13.85 -20.80 -12.15
C ILE A 150 -14.94 -20.13 -12.97
N ASP A 151 -16.17 -20.10 -12.44
CA ASP A 151 -17.31 -19.48 -13.11
C ASP A 151 -17.57 -18.06 -12.60
N ILE A 152 -17.37 -17.81 -11.32
CA ILE A 152 -17.76 -16.59 -10.62
C ILE A 152 -16.60 -16.07 -9.75
N MET A 153 -16.38 -14.76 -9.81
CA MET A 153 -15.54 -14.02 -8.88
C MET A 153 -16.43 -13.36 -7.81
N TYR A 154 -16.00 -13.43 -6.54
CA TYR A 154 -16.61 -12.70 -5.44
C TYR A 154 -15.76 -11.48 -5.08
N VAL A 155 -16.38 -10.31 -4.92
CA VAL A 155 -15.71 -9.05 -4.62
C VAL A 155 -16.56 -8.22 -3.66
N GLY A 156 -15.91 -7.44 -2.80
CA GLY A 156 -16.60 -6.55 -1.86
C GLY A 156 -17.15 -5.28 -2.54
N ASN A 157 -16.91 -4.12 -1.92
CA ASN A 157 -17.47 -2.85 -2.37
C ASN A 157 -16.92 -2.43 -3.76
N LEU A 158 -17.79 -2.43 -4.76
CA LEU A 158 -17.48 -2.04 -6.14
C LEU A 158 -17.17 -0.54 -6.29
N ASP A 159 -17.78 0.30 -5.46
CA ASP A 159 -17.71 1.76 -5.58
C ASP A 159 -16.55 2.35 -4.77
N ALA A 160 -15.80 1.50 -4.05
CA ALA A 160 -14.60 1.92 -3.35
C ALA A 160 -13.59 2.48 -4.37
N LYS A 161 -13.16 3.71 -4.11
CA LYS A 161 -12.19 4.41 -4.97
C LYS A 161 -10.78 4.28 -4.42
N ARG A 162 -9.81 4.08 -5.30
CA ARG A 162 -8.39 4.03 -4.96
C ARG A 162 -7.57 4.76 -6.04
N ASP A 163 -6.51 5.39 -5.60
CA ASP A 163 -5.43 5.83 -6.49
C ASP A 163 -4.46 4.65 -6.64
N TRP A 164 -4.37 4.09 -7.84
CA TRP A 164 -3.45 2.99 -8.16
C TRP A 164 -2.38 3.47 -9.11
N GLY A 165 -1.14 3.40 -8.67
CA GLY A 165 0.03 3.71 -9.49
C GLY A 165 0.83 2.47 -9.89
N TYR A 166 1.89 2.67 -10.65
CA TYR A 166 2.81 1.61 -11.07
C TYR A 166 3.96 1.49 -10.07
N ALA A 167 4.16 0.31 -9.49
CA ALA A 167 5.10 0.11 -8.39
C ALA A 167 6.56 0.54 -8.70
N PRO A 168 7.12 0.37 -9.91
CA PRO A 168 8.44 0.90 -10.24
C PRO A 168 8.57 2.42 -10.06
N ASP A 169 7.52 3.22 -10.40
CA ASP A 169 7.55 4.67 -10.19
C ASP A 169 7.63 5.02 -8.70
N TYR A 170 6.94 4.24 -7.86
CA TYR A 170 6.99 4.41 -6.41
C TYR A 170 8.37 4.02 -5.83
N VAL A 171 9.00 2.98 -6.36
CA VAL A 171 10.37 2.59 -5.96
C VAL A 171 11.37 3.69 -6.36
N GLU A 172 11.23 4.27 -7.55
CA GLU A 172 12.00 5.43 -7.98
C GLU A 172 11.81 6.62 -7.02
N ALA A 173 10.55 6.91 -6.63
CA ALA A 173 10.25 7.98 -5.68
C ALA A 173 10.89 7.71 -4.30
N MET A 174 10.84 6.48 -3.78
CA MET A 174 11.50 6.09 -2.53
C MET A 174 13.01 6.37 -2.57
N TRP A 175 13.65 6.03 -3.68
CA TRP A 175 15.07 6.30 -3.87
C TRP A 175 15.36 7.80 -3.92
N ARG A 176 14.55 8.58 -4.68
CA ARG A 176 14.70 10.04 -4.80
C ARG A 176 14.51 10.77 -3.48
N ILE A 177 13.56 10.35 -2.64
CA ILE A 177 13.36 10.88 -1.29
C ILE A 177 14.64 10.81 -0.48
N LEU A 178 15.40 9.73 -0.59
CA LEU A 178 16.67 9.57 0.10
C LEU A 178 17.84 10.30 -0.57
N GLN A 179 17.69 10.77 -1.79
CA GLN A 179 18.68 11.62 -2.45
C GLN A 179 18.48 13.12 -2.18
N HIS A 180 17.36 13.50 -1.55
CA HIS A 180 17.09 14.89 -1.20
C HIS A 180 18.14 15.43 -0.22
N ASP A 181 18.38 16.74 -0.24
CA ASP A 181 19.41 17.39 0.59
C ASP A 181 19.02 17.41 2.08
N THR A 182 17.74 17.53 2.36
CA THR A 182 17.20 17.57 3.72
C THR A 182 16.10 16.51 3.90
N PRO A 183 16.04 15.86 5.09
CA PRO A 183 14.99 14.88 5.34
C PRO A 183 13.63 15.57 5.45
N THR A 184 12.67 15.11 4.66
CA THR A 184 11.28 15.60 4.69
C THR A 184 10.32 14.50 4.25
N ASP A 185 9.03 14.73 4.40
CA ASP A 185 7.99 13.76 4.10
C ASP A 185 7.31 14.10 2.77
N PHE A 186 6.89 13.08 2.02
CA PHE A 186 6.29 13.22 0.70
C PHE A 186 5.07 12.34 0.53
N VAL A 187 4.03 12.89 -0.06
CA VAL A 187 2.89 12.14 -0.59
C VAL A 187 3.23 11.65 -2.00
N ILE A 188 3.08 10.35 -2.22
CA ILE A 188 3.30 9.74 -3.53
C ILE A 188 2.01 9.11 -4.03
N ALA A 189 1.43 9.72 -5.06
CA ALA A 189 0.16 9.35 -5.66
C ALA A 189 0.16 9.67 -7.16
N THR A 190 -0.78 9.10 -7.92
CA THR A 190 -0.99 9.45 -9.32
C THR A 190 -1.90 10.68 -9.49
N GLY A 191 -2.66 11.02 -8.46
CA GLY A 191 -3.69 12.05 -8.48
C GLY A 191 -4.99 11.60 -9.20
N LYS A 192 -5.12 10.32 -9.54
CA LYS A 192 -6.29 9.76 -10.25
C LYS A 192 -6.92 8.63 -9.44
N SER A 193 -8.18 8.82 -9.07
CA SER A 193 -8.97 7.78 -8.40
C SER A 193 -9.78 6.98 -9.41
N ASN A 194 -9.74 5.66 -9.29
CA ASN A 194 -10.57 4.74 -10.04
C ASN A 194 -11.37 3.87 -9.06
N SER A 195 -12.58 3.44 -9.46
CA SER A 195 -13.37 2.51 -8.66
C SER A 195 -12.92 1.06 -8.87
N VAL A 196 -13.26 0.19 -7.93
CA VAL A 196 -13.08 -1.26 -8.09
C VAL A 196 -13.88 -1.75 -9.31
N ARG A 197 -15.06 -1.18 -9.53
CA ARG A 197 -15.91 -1.43 -10.72
C ARG A 197 -15.16 -1.16 -12.02
N ASP A 198 -14.59 0.04 -12.18
CA ASP A 198 -13.80 0.41 -13.36
C ASP A 198 -12.63 -0.54 -13.60
N PHE A 199 -11.97 -0.96 -12.51
CA PHE A 199 -10.85 -1.90 -12.62
C PHE A 199 -11.31 -3.28 -13.08
N ILE A 200 -12.43 -3.78 -12.56
CA ILE A 200 -13.03 -5.05 -12.99
C ILE A 200 -13.38 -5.01 -14.49
N GLU A 201 -14.11 -3.97 -14.91
CA GLU A 201 -14.51 -3.82 -16.31
C GLU A 201 -13.31 -3.84 -17.25
N ARG A 202 -12.26 -3.11 -16.90
CA ARG A 202 -11.01 -3.08 -17.68
C ARG A 202 -10.30 -4.45 -17.71
N ALA A 203 -10.18 -5.12 -16.57
CA ALA A 203 -9.52 -6.42 -16.47
C ALA A 203 -10.27 -7.49 -17.29
N PHE A 204 -11.60 -7.54 -17.18
CA PHE A 204 -12.42 -8.48 -17.93
C PHE A 204 -12.43 -8.16 -19.44
N LYS A 205 -12.48 -6.89 -19.82
CA LYS A 205 -12.37 -6.48 -21.22
C LYS A 205 -11.05 -6.93 -21.85
N TYR A 206 -9.96 -6.93 -21.08
CA TYR A 206 -8.64 -7.38 -21.55
C TYR A 206 -8.63 -8.87 -21.94
N VAL A 207 -9.49 -9.67 -21.33
CA VAL A 207 -9.68 -11.09 -21.69
C VAL A 207 -10.89 -11.33 -22.62
N ASN A 208 -11.40 -10.26 -23.25
CA ASN A 208 -12.55 -10.28 -24.18
C ASN A 208 -13.85 -10.78 -23.51
N ILE A 209 -14.13 -10.30 -22.31
CA ILE A 209 -15.39 -10.45 -21.59
C ILE A 209 -15.90 -9.04 -21.25
N ASP A 210 -17.01 -8.63 -21.87
CA ASP A 210 -17.66 -7.37 -21.54
C ASP A 210 -18.65 -7.58 -20.40
N ILE A 211 -18.44 -6.88 -19.29
CA ILE A 211 -19.30 -6.95 -18.10
C ILE A 211 -20.40 -5.90 -18.20
N VAL A 212 -21.64 -6.32 -17.92
CA VAL A 212 -22.79 -5.47 -17.67
C VAL A 212 -23.34 -5.74 -16.27
N TRP A 213 -23.68 -4.70 -15.55
CA TRP A 213 -24.15 -4.80 -14.18
C TRP A 213 -25.66 -4.88 -14.11
N LYS A 214 -26.20 -5.70 -13.19
CA LYS A 214 -27.63 -5.80 -12.87
C LYS A 214 -27.83 -5.86 -11.35
N GLY A 215 -28.90 -5.24 -10.88
CA GLY A 215 -29.21 -5.17 -9.45
C GLY A 215 -28.51 -3.99 -8.80
N SER A 216 -28.51 -3.99 -7.46
CA SER A 216 -27.85 -2.95 -6.64
C SER A 216 -27.49 -3.53 -5.26
N GLY A 217 -26.50 -2.90 -4.60
CA GLY A 217 -26.05 -3.33 -3.26
C GLY A 217 -25.51 -4.77 -3.26
N LEU A 218 -25.90 -5.57 -2.28
CA LEU A 218 -25.43 -6.95 -2.14
C LEU A 218 -25.96 -7.90 -3.22
N GLU A 219 -27.09 -7.53 -3.87
CA GLU A 219 -27.71 -8.31 -4.94
C GLU A 219 -27.16 -7.92 -6.32
N GLU A 220 -26.22 -6.99 -6.37
CA GLU A 220 -25.63 -6.58 -7.64
C GLU A 220 -24.74 -7.69 -8.21
N ILE A 221 -24.91 -7.95 -9.51
CA ILE A 221 -24.13 -8.96 -10.24
C ILE A 221 -23.54 -8.40 -11.53
N GLY A 222 -22.34 -8.87 -11.85
CA GLY A 222 -21.69 -8.63 -13.15
C GLY A 222 -21.93 -9.80 -14.09
N ILE A 223 -22.47 -9.51 -15.26
CA ILE A 223 -22.88 -10.49 -16.28
C ILE A 223 -22.01 -10.33 -17.54
N ASP A 224 -21.56 -11.44 -18.12
CA ASP A 224 -20.96 -11.47 -19.43
C ASP A 224 -22.02 -11.10 -20.48
N LYS A 225 -21.86 -9.95 -21.12
CA LYS A 225 -22.81 -9.41 -22.12
C LYS A 225 -23.05 -10.37 -23.26
N LYS A 226 -22.06 -11.21 -23.63
CA LYS A 226 -22.12 -12.10 -24.79
C LYS A 226 -23.01 -13.31 -24.56
N ASN A 227 -23.01 -13.89 -23.37
CA ASN A 227 -23.67 -15.18 -23.10
C ASN A 227 -24.64 -15.14 -21.91
N GLY A 228 -24.78 -14.02 -21.24
CA GLY A 228 -25.69 -13.84 -20.11
C GLY A 228 -25.25 -14.53 -18.80
N LYS A 229 -24.06 -15.13 -18.76
CA LYS A 229 -23.58 -15.81 -17.55
C LYS A 229 -23.14 -14.81 -16.50
N THR A 230 -23.53 -15.05 -15.24
CA THR A 230 -23.01 -14.31 -14.09
C THR A 230 -21.53 -14.62 -13.90
N ARG A 231 -20.72 -13.56 -13.78
CA ARG A 231 -19.27 -13.66 -13.60
C ARG A 231 -18.78 -13.05 -12.33
N ILE A 232 -19.57 -12.12 -11.76
CA ILE A 232 -19.20 -11.39 -10.57
C ILE A 232 -20.40 -11.38 -9.62
N LYS A 233 -20.14 -11.61 -8.34
CA LYS A 233 -21.09 -11.45 -7.23
C LYS A 233 -20.45 -10.63 -6.12
N ILE A 234 -21.29 -9.90 -5.37
CA ILE A 234 -20.83 -9.18 -4.19
C ILE A 234 -20.64 -10.17 -3.04
N ASP A 235 -19.49 -10.01 -2.36
CA ASP A 235 -19.18 -10.73 -1.12
C ASP A 235 -19.65 -9.87 0.04
N PRO A 236 -20.57 -10.35 0.88
CA PRO A 236 -21.10 -9.57 2.00
C PRO A 236 -20.12 -9.47 3.19
N TYR A 237 -18.96 -10.18 3.16
CA TYR A 237 -17.99 -10.27 4.26
C TYR A 237 -16.66 -9.60 3.95
#